data_4d7380a6d01a12de7f91387da8a42c07
#
_entry.id   4d7380a6d01a12de7f91387da8a42c07
#
_cell.length_a   1.000
_cell.length_b   1.000
_cell.length_c   1.000
_cell.angle_alpha   90.00
_cell.angle_beta   90.00
_cell.angle_gamma   90.00
#
_symmetry.space_group_name_H-M   'P 1'
#
loop_
_entity.id
_entity.type
_entity.pdbx_description
1 polymer ?
#
loop_
_entity_poly.entity_id
_entity_poly.type
_entity_poly.pdbx_seq_one_letter_code
_entity_poly.pdbx_strand_id
1 'polypeptide(L)'
;MATLISGVLETLRIVGDAALNPTLLVLALAFLTYGLPHLIVKFTGSEFIARWIDVFGLKTALKALVTLGIGLVGNQIQNLRASNNWSLFARGSWIWPEEIAVVTGGCNGIGKAIVLALVGKGVRVSVLDVADFPPELAQIGTVFYWKCDISSASAVAAIADSIRETIGHPSILINNAGMANRSSILDLTPEKASELIGVNLISLWYTVKAFLPNMILENKGHIVTMASMSSFISLPTAVDYSALKAGALAFHEGLACEIRHLYKAPGVLTTVAHPMWVDTNMTKGRQEAIERSSGNEMMKPEDVAQVVTDQIFSRRGAQLIIPPSVTWLSAVKGFPNWLQELIRDSIAKTL
;
A
#
# COMPACT_ATOMS: atom_id res chain seq x y z
N MET A 1 13.70 10.50 20.54
CA MET A 1 14.65 10.42 19.42
C MET A 1 13.94 10.00 18.14
N ALA A 2 13.12 8.94 18.12
CA ALA A 2 12.34 8.50 16.94
C ALA A 2 11.38 9.60 16.44
N THR A 3 10.66 10.28 17.35
CA THR A 3 9.75 11.40 17.03
C THR A 3 10.50 12.59 16.40
N LEU A 4 11.71 12.85 16.87
CA LEU A 4 12.54 13.93 16.31
C LEU A 4 13.04 13.57 14.91
N ILE A 5 13.41 12.31 14.70
CA ILE A 5 13.85 11.80 13.39
C ILE A 5 12.68 11.78 12.42
N SER A 6 11.48 11.32 12.83
CA SER A 6 10.28 11.34 11.98
C SER A 6 9.86 12.76 11.61
N GLY A 7 9.86 13.70 12.58
CA GLY A 7 9.54 15.09 12.33
C GLY A 7 10.56 15.79 11.41
N VAL A 8 11.84 15.51 11.59
CA VAL A 8 12.90 16.02 10.70
C VAL A 8 12.77 15.45 9.29
N LEU A 9 12.50 14.14 9.16
CA LEU A 9 12.33 13.50 7.85
C LEU A 9 11.07 13.99 7.14
N GLU A 10 9.98 14.21 7.88
CA GLU A 10 8.76 14.76 7.30
C GLU A 10 8.94 16.22 6.86
N THR A 11 9.62 17.02 7.68
CA THR A 11 9.98 18.40 7.31
C THR A 11 10.91 18.42 6.09
N LEU A 12 11.92 17.55 6.05
CA LEU A 12 12.81 17.39 4.90
C LEU A 12 12.05 16.92 3.65
N ARG A 13 11.05 16.05 3.81
CA ARG A 13 10.19 15.61 2.70
C ARG A 13 9.34 16.76 2.18
N ILE A 14 8.64 17.50 3.05
CA ILE A 14 7.80 18.65 2.64
C ILE A 14 8.65 19.72 1.98
N VAL A 15 9.80 20.04 2.55
CA VAL A 15 10.75 21.00 1.98
C VAL A 15 11.34 20.44 0.68
N GLY A 16 11.67 19.16 0.63
CA GLY A 16 12.17 18.48 -0.58
C GLY A 16 11.14 18.44 -1.70
N ASP A 17 9.89 18.09 -1.40
CA ASP A 17 8.79 18.07 -2.36
C ASP A 17 8.52 19.47 -2.93
N ALA A 18 8.55 20.50 -2.09
CA ALA A 18 8.42 21.89 -2.54
C ALA A 18 9.66 22.38 -3.30
N ALA A 19 10.86 22.12 -2.78
CA ALA A 19 12.12 22.54 -3.37
C ALA A 19 12.43 21.82 -4.69
N LEU A 20 11.92 20.61 -4.88
CA LEU A 20 12.10 19.81 -6.09
C LEU A 20 10.87 19.79 -7.00
N ASN A 21 9.85 20.59 -6.68
CA ASN A 21 8.69 20.75 -7.55
C ASN A 21 9.13 21.43 -8.86
N PRO A 22 9.09 20.74 -10.01
CA PRO A 22 9.64 21.27 -11.25
C PRO A 22 8.93 22.53 -11.72
N THR A 23 7.64 22.69 -11.42
CA THR A 23 6.87 23.88 -11.78
C THR A 23 7.36 25.11 -11.00
N LEU A 24 7.53 24.98 -9.68
CA LEU A 24 8.04 26.06 -8.84
C LEU A 24 9.48 26.40 -9.20
N LEU A 25 10.31 25.39 -9.46
CA LEU A 25 11.70 25.58 -9.86
C LEU A 25 11.82 26.27 -11.24
N VAL A 26 10.97 25.91 -12.20
CA VAL A 26 10.93 26.57 -13.51
C VAL A 26 10.49 28.03 -13.37
N LEU A 27 9.48 28.32 -12.56
CA LEU A 27 9.05 29.69 -12.28
C LEU A 27 10.15 30.49 -11.59
N ALA A 28 10.84 29.92 -10.61
CA ALA A 28 11.97 30.56 -9.95
C ALA A 28 13.13 30.80 -10.92
N LEU A 29 13.43 29.83 -11.79
CA LEU A 29 14.46 30.02 -12.84
C LEU A 29 14.09 31.09 -13.83
N ALA A 30 12.84 31.17 -14.28
CA ALA A 30 12.35 32.22 -15.17
C ALA A 30 12.46 33.61 -14.50
N PHE A 31 12.04 33.68 -13.21
CA PHE A 31 12.17 34.92 -12.44
C PHE A 31 13.65 35.39 -12.31
N LEU A 32 14.55 34.46 -11.93
CA LEU A 32 16.00 34.78 -11.83
C LEU A 32 16.62 35.10 -13.17
N THR A 33 16.09 34.56 -14.27
CA THR A 33 16.65 34.77 -15.60
C THR A 33 16.17 36.08 -16.23
N TYR A 34 14.91 36.41 -16.08
CA TYR A 34 14.26 37.53 -16.77
C TYR A 34 13.73 38.60 -15.82
N GLY A 35 13.12 38.22 -14.69
CA GLY A 35 12.47 39.17 -13.78
C GLY A 35 13.45 39.92 -12.89
N LEU A 36 14.27 39.19 -12.14
CA LEU A 36 15.18 39.80 -11.17
C LEU A 36 16.26 40.69 -11.80
N PRO A 37 16.96 40.32 -12.91
CA PRO A 37 17.88 41.20 -13.58
C PRO A 37 17.22 42.49 -14.09
N HIS A 38 16.02 42.37 -14.67
CA HIS A 38 15.26 43.53 -15.14
C HIS A 38 14.90 44.50 -14.00
N LEU A 39 14.46 43.94 -12.85
CA LEU A 39 14.18 44.76 -11.67
C LEU A 39 15.44 45.42 -11.10
N ILE A 40 16.56 44.68 -11.01
CA ILE A 40 17.83 45.23 -10.53
C ILE A 40 18.28 46.39 -11.42
N VAL A 41 18.29 46.19 -12.72
CA VAL A 41 18.67 47.29 -13.67
C VAL A 41 17.74 48.46 -13.53
N LYS A 42 16.43 48.23 -13.41
CA LYS A 42 15.43 49.30 -13.24
C LYS A 42 15.63 50.10 -11.96
N PHE A 43 16.00 49.45 -10.83
CA PHE A 43 16.15 50.13 -9.54
C PHE A 43 17.57 50.67 -9.28
N THR A 44 18.60 50.00 -9.80
CA THR A 44 20.00 50.38 -9.52
C THR A 44 20.74 51.02 -10.72
N GLY A 45 20.17 50.89 -11.90
CA GLY A 45 20.83 51.33 -13.13
C GLY A 45 22.09 50.52 -13.50
N SER A 46 22.38 49.43 -12.77
CA SER A 46 23.62 48.66 -12.88
C SER A 46 23.42 47.27 -13.49
N GLU A 47 23.86 47.10 -14.73
CA GLU A 47 23.98 45.80 -15.38
C GLU A 47 25.02 44.89 -14.70
N PHE A 48 26.02 45.49 -14.06
CA PHE A 48 27.05 44.72 -13.35
C PHE A 48 26.46 43.92 -12.21
N ILE A 49 25.56 44.49 -11.39
CA ILE A 49 24.90 43.81 -10.30
C ILE A 49 23.96 42.70 -10.83
N ALA A 50 23.28 42.96 -11.95
CA ALA A 50 22.40 41.93 -12.56
C ALA A 50 23.18 40.70 -13.03
N ARG A 51 24.42 40.88 -13.53
CA ARG A 51 25.32 39.78 -13.94
C ARG A 51 25.88 38.99 -12.74
N TRP A 52 25.95 39.58 -11.56
CA TRP A 52 26.47 38.95 -10.35
C TRP A 52 25.67 37.67 -9.95
N ILE A 53 24.39 37.62 -10.31
CA ILE A 53 23.54 36.43 -10.07
C ILE A 53 24.08 35.19 -10.82
N ASP A 54 24.74 35.38 -11.97
CA ASP A 54 25.39 34.28 -12.71
C ASP A 54 26.74 33.90 -12.10
N VAL A 55 27.46 34.83 -11.47
CA VAL A 55 28.78 34.58 -10.87
C VAL A 55 28.69 33.62 -9.67
N PHE A 56 27.64 33.68 -8.90
CA PHE A 56 27.41 32.77 -7.75
C PHE A 56 26.90 31.38 -8.12
N GLY A 57 26.80 31.04 -9.39
CA GLY A 57 26.33 29.74 -9.84
C GLY A 57 24.85 29.43 -9.51
N LEU A 58 24.07 30.40 -9.03
CA LEU A 58 22.68 30.22 -8.58
C LEU A 58 21.78 29.69 -9.70
N LYS A 59 21.92 30.23 -10.92
CA LYS A 59 21.19 29.72 -12.10
C LYS A 59 21.57 28.26 -12.43
N THR A 60 22.86 27.92 -12.30
CA THR A 60 23.35 26.57 -12.55
C THR A 60 22.81 25.58 -11.49
N ALA A 61 22.83 25.98 -10.21
CA ALA A 61 22.25 25.21 -9.14
C ALA A 61 20.74 24.99 -9.35
N LEU A 62 20.02 26.04 -9.75
CA LEU A 62 18.58 25.94 -10.00
C LEU A 62 18.25 25.09 -11.23
N LYS A 63 19.06 25.15 -12.30
CA LYS A 63 18.94 24.24 -13.46
C LYS A 63 19.15 22.78 -13.02
N ALA A 64 20.15 22.50 -12.18
CA ALA A 64 20.37 21.17 -11.63
C ALA A 64 19.17 20.67 -10.81
N LEU A 65 18.58 21.53 -9.97
CA LEU A 65 17.37 21.19 -9.19
C LEU A 65 16.16 20.96 -10.10
N VAL A 66 15.95 21.77 -11.14
CA VAL A 66 14.89 21.54 -12.15
C VAL A 66 15.07 20.18 -12.82
N THR A 67 16.29 19.86 -13.25
CA THR A 67 16.58 18.57 -13.89
C THR A 67 16.32 17.40 -12.94
N LEU A 68 16.74 17.52 -11.68
CA LEU A 68 16.46 16.53 -10.64
C LEU A 68 14.96 16.37 -10.40
N GLY A 69 14.23 17.49 -10.26
CA GLY A 69 12.77 17.48 -10.08
C GLY A 69 12.03 16.80 -11.24
N ILE A 70 12.42 17.11 -12.49
CA ILE A 70 11.88 16.43 -13.68
C ILE A 70 12.21 14.93 -13.64
N GLY A 71 13.43 14.56 -13.24
CA GLY A 71 13.83 13.15 -13.07
C GLY A 71 12.97 12.42 -12.03
N LEU A 72 12.69 13.06 -10.89
CA LEU A 72 11.84 12.48 -9.83
C LEU A 72 10.39 12.30 -10.31
N VAL A 73 9.81 13.28 -10.99
CA VAL A 73 8.46 13.15 -11.57
C VAL A 73 8.44 12.06 -12.64
N GLY A 74 9.46 11.99 -13.51
CA GLY A 74 9.61 10.92 -14.49
C GLY A 74 9.67 9.55 -13.83
N ASN A 75 10.43 9.41 -12.74
CA ASN A 75 10.50 8.17 -11.96
C ASN A 75 9.14 7.80 -11.33
N GLN A 76 8.41 8.77 -10.76
CA GLN A 76 7.07 8.53 -10.22
C GLN A 76 6.09 8.03 -11.30
N ILE A 77 6.11 8.67 -12.49
CA ILE A 77 5.29 8.23 -13.63
C ILE A 77 5.65 6.80 -14.04
N GLN A 78 6.94 6.45 -14.10
CA GLN A 78 7.36 5.09 -14.45
C GLN A 78 6.96 4.07 -13.37
N ASN A 79 7.02 4.42 -12.10
CA ASN A 79 6.55 3.56 -11.01
C ASN A 79 5.04 3.30 -11.12
N LEU A 80 4.24 4.34 -11.40
CA LEU A 80 2.79 4.19 -11.64
C LEU A 80 2.50 3.30 -12.85
N ARG A 81 3.29 3.42 -13.94
CA ARG A 81 3.15 2.55 -15.11
C ARG A 81 3.51 1.10 -14.78
N ALA A 82 4.64 0.88 -14.12
CA ALA A 82 5.15 -0.44 -13.80
C ALA A 82 4.15 -1.24 -12.95
N SER A 83 3.60 -0.62 -11.90
CA SER A 83 2.61 -1.25 -11.03
C SER A 83 1.24 -1.43 -11.70
N ASN A 84 0.95 -0.71 -12.79
CA ASN A 84 -0.29 -0.81 -13.57
C ASN A 84 -0.08 -1.54 -14.92
N ASN A 85 0.65 -2.64 -14.92
CA ASN A 85 0.94 -3.44 -16.10
C ASN A 85 1.47 -2.62 -17.29
N TRP A 86 2.37 -1.67 -17.01
CA TRP A 86 3.00 -0.74 -17.97
C TRP A 86 2.01 0.19 -18.69
N SER A 87 0.86 0.48 -18.10
CA SER A 87 -0.13 1.43 -18.62
C SER A 87 -0.27 2.64 -17.72
N LEU A 88 -0.41 3.83 -18.31
CA LEU A 88 -0.79 5.05 -17.58
C LEU A 88 -2.30 5.16 -17.35
N PHE A 89 -3.09 4.44 -18.14
CA PHE A 89 -4.54 4.58 -18.16
C PHE A 89 -5.23 3.53 -17.30
N ALA A 90 -6.40 3.89 -16.77
CA ALA A 90 -7.30 2.96 -16.14
C ALA A 90 -7.71 1.84 -17.13
N ARG A 91 -7.90 0.62 -16.62
CA ARG A 91 -8.20 -0.54 -17.47
C ARG A 91 -9.64 -1.02 -17.30
N GLY A 92 -10.20 -1.50 -18.39
CA GLY A 92 -11.51 -2.11 -18.47
C GLY A 92 -12.67 -1.13 -18.23
N SER A 93 -13.87 -1.57 -18.55
CA SER A 93 -15.12 -0.94 -18.14
C SER A 93 -15.62 -1.64 -16.88
N TRP A 94 -15.98 -0.88 -15.85
CA TRP A 94 -16.45 -1.41 -14.59
C TRP A 94 -17.80 -0.76 -14.26
N ILE A 95 -18.80 -1.59 -14.03
CA ILE A 95 -20.13 -1.17 -13.58
C ILE A 95 -20.27 -1.67 -12.14
N TRP A 96 -19.95 -0.82 -11.17
CA TRP A 96 -19.78 -1.23 -9.78
C TRP A 96 -20.94 -2.06 -9.21
N PRO A 97 -22.21 -1.77 -9.50
CA PRO A 97 -23.33 -2.61 -9.03
C PRO A 97 -23.37 -4.02 -9.64
N GLU A 98 -22.67 -4.26 -10.73
CA GLU A 98 -22.57 -5.57 -11.37
C GLU A 98 -21.34 -6.36 -10.87
N GLU A 99 -20.39 -5.67 -10.24
CA GLU A 99 -19.16 -6.30 -9.77
C GLU A 99 -19.39 -7.09 -8.47
N ILE A 100 -18.63 -8.16 -8.32
CA ILE A 100 -18.62 -9.01 -7.14
C ILE A 100 -17.22 -9.00 -6.53
N ALA A 101 -17.15 -8.71 -5.25
CA ALA A 101 -15.92 -8.76 -4.47
C ALA A 101 -15.94 -9.92 -3.47
N VAL A 102 -14.80 -10.57 -3.31
CA VAL A 102 -14.53 -11.47 -2.18
C VAL A 102 -13.56 -10.79 -1.22
N VAL A 103 -13.93 -10.73 0.05
CA VAL A 103 -13.09 -10.17 1.13
C VAL A 103 -12.84 -11.22 2.18
N THR A 104 -11.60 -11.65 2.34
CA THR A 104 -11.21 -12.55 3.43
C THR A 104 -10.98 -11.75 4.72
N GLY A 105 -11.45 -12.26 5.88
CA GLY A 105 -11.39 -11.54 7.15
C GLY A 105 -12.24 -10.28 7.16
N GLY A 106 -13.42 -10.33 6.53
CA GLY A 106 -14.30 -9.17 6.34
C GLY A 106 -15.24 -8.86 7.50
N CYS A 107 -15.24 -9.65 8.57
CA CYS A 107 -16.11 -9.41 9.73
C CYS A 107 -15.57 -8.35 10.69
N ASN A 108 -14.27 -8.04 10.67
CA ASN A 108 -13.63 -7.15 11.63
C ASN A 108 -12.58 -6.22 10.97
N GLY A 109 -12.22 -5.15 11.71
CA GLY A 109 -11.09 -4.28 11.41
C GLY A 109 -11.09 -3.72 9.98
N ILE A 110 -9.93 -3.78 9.33
CA ILE A 110 -9.73 -3.25 7.96
C ILE A 110 -10.67 -3.95 6.96
N GLY A 111 -10.83 -5.29 7.07
CA GLY A 111 -11.69 -6.06 6.17
C GLY A 111 -13.13 -5.60 6.21
N LYS A 112 -13.70 -5.39 7.42
CA LYS A 112 -15.06 -4.86 7.60
C LYS A 112 -15.20 -3.46 7.01
N ALA A 113 -14.24 -2.59 7.24
CA ALA A 113 -14.24 -1.25 6.68
C ALA A 113 -14.18 -1.27 5.13
N ILE A 114 -13.38 -2.19 4.54
CA ILE A 114 -13.36 -2.42 3.09
C ILE A 114 -14.71 -2.89 2.57
N VAL A 115 -15.37 -3.85 3.25
CA VAL A 115 -16.71 -4.33 2.89
C VAL A 115 -17.69 -3.16 2.80
N LEU A 116 -17.75 -2.32 3.85
CA LEU A 116 -18.63 -1.17 3.89
C LEU A 116 -18.34 -0.15 2.79
N ALA A 117 -17.07 0.12 2.50
CA ALA A 117 -16.65 1.04 1.44
C ALA A 117 -17.04 0.53 0.04
N LEU A 118 -16.88 -0.77 -0.23
CA LEU A 118 -17.29 -1.40 -1.49
C LEU A 118 -18.80 -1.36 -1.69
N VAL A 119 -19.56 -1.71 -0.64
CA VAL A 119 -21.04 -1.64 -0.64
C VAL A 119 -21.51 -0.23 -0.90
N GLY A 120 -20.86 0.79 -0.34
CA GLY A 120 -21.15 2.20 -0.58
C GLY A 120 -21.07 2.63 -2.06
N LYS A 121 -20.41 1.83 -2.91
CA LYS A 121 -20.36 1.99 -4.38
C LYS A 121 -21.28 1.02 -5.13
N GLY A 122 -22.07 0.23 -4.41
CA GLY A 122 -23.02 -0.73 -4.98
C GLY A 122 -22.40 -2.10 -5.30
N VAL A 123 -21.13 -2.35 -4.99
CA VAL A 123 -20.48 -3.65 -5.22
C VAL A 123 -21.11 -4.72 -4.33
N ARG A 124 -21.41 -5.90 -4.88
CA ARG A 124 -21.85 -7.06 -4.11
C ARG A 124 -20.65 -7.73 -3.46
N VAL A 125 -20.71 -8.00 -2.17
CA VAL A 125 -19.54 -8.47 -1.42
C VAL A 125 -19.78 -9.82 -0.76
N SER A 126 -18.93 -10.80 -1.06
CA SER A 126 -18.81 -12.07 -0.33
C SER A 126 -17.74 -11.95 0.76
N VAL A 127 -18.14 -12.10 2.01
CA VAL A 127 -17.26 -12.09 3.17
C VAL A 127 -16.91 -13.54 3.54
N LEU A 128 -15.62 -13.86 3.54
CA LEU A 128 -15.09 -15.15 4.03
C LEU A 128 -14.43 -14.92 5.38
N ASP A 129 -14.97 -15.47 6.45
CA ASP A 129 -14.42 -15.28 7.80
C ASP A 129 -14.70 -16.51 8.67
N VAL A 130 -13.91 -16.71 9.71
CA VAL A 130 -14.17 -17.70 10.77
C VAL A 130 -15.01 -17.12 11.92
N ALA A 131 -14.98 -15.78 12.08
CA ALA A 131 -15.76 -15.05 13.07
C ALA A 131 -17.25 -15.04 12.70
N ASP A 132 -18.10 -14.82 13.69
CA ASP A 132 -19.54 -14.69 13.46
C ASP A 132 -19.86 -13.43 12.63
N PHE A 133 -20.90 -13.54 11.82
CA PHE A 133 -21.32 -12.46 10.92
C PHE A 133 -21.87 -11.27 11.70
N PRO A 134 -21.27 -10.07 11.59
CA PRO A 134 -21.73 -8.90 12.32
C PRO A 134 -23.15 -8.51 11.94
N PRO A 135 -24.05 -8.21 12.93
CA PRO A 135 -25.45 -7.89 12.66
C PRO A 135 -25.62 -6.67 11.71
N GLU A 136 -24.72 -5.71 11.78
CA GLU A 136 -24.73 -4.54 10.92
C GLU A 136 -24.44 -4.86 9.44
N LEU A 137 -23.61 -5.88 9.16
CA LEU A 137 -23.37 -6.34 7.79
C LEU A 137 -24.52 -7.24 7.31
N ALA A 138 -25.13 -8.00 8.21
CA ALA A 138 -26.25 -8.90 7.89
C ALA A 138 -27.51 -8.18 7.41
N GLN A 139 -27.66 -6.88 7.76
CA GLN A 139 -28.76 -6.05 7.32
C GLN A 139 -28.58 -5.51 5.88
N ILE A 140 -27.40 -5.67 5.29
CA ILE A 140 -27.07 -5.15 3.97
C ILE A 140 -27.30 -6.25 2.92
N GLY A 141 -28.36 -6.15 2.15
CA GLY A 141 -28.78 -7.19 1.18
C GLY A 141 -27.78 -7.52 0.06
N THR A 142 -26.71 -6.72 -0.10
CA THR A 142 -25.62 -6.96 -1.06
C THR A 142 -24.37 -7.58 -0.44
N VAL A 143 -24.42 -7.93 0.86
CA VAL A 143 -23.33 -8.61 1.57
C VAL A 143 -23.73 -10.06 1.86
N PHE A 144 -22.90 -10.98 1.42
CA PHE A 144 -23.07 -12.42 1.59
C PHE A 144 -21.97 -12.97 2.51
N TYR A 145 -22.34 -13.73 3.51
CA TYR A 145 -21.39 -14.29 4.47
C TYR A 145 -21.19 -15.78 4.26
N TRP A 146 -19.94 -16.20 4.35
CA TRP A 146 -19.52 -17.59 4.25
C TRP A 146 -18.55 -17.90 5.39
N LYS A 147 -18.96 -18.77 6.31
CA LYS A 147 -18.05 -19.24 7.37
C LYS A 147 -16.97 -20.12 6.74
N CYS A 148 -15.75 -19.62 6.72
CA CYS A 148 -14.65 -20.25 5.99
C CYS A 148 -13.32 -20.08 6.73
N ASP A 149 -12.67 -21.21 7.02
CA ASP A 149 -11.25 -21.21 7.36
C ASP A 149 -10.44 -21.22 6.07
N ILE A 150 -9.85 -20.06 5.76
CA ILE A 150 -9.06 -19.89 4.53
C ILE A 150 -7.74 -20.66 4.53
N SER A 151 -7.29 -21.21 5.65
CA SER A 151 -6.14 -22.11 5.71
C SER A 151 -6.45 -23.51 5.18
N SER A 152 -7.72 -23.83 4.95
CA SER A 152 -8.20 -25.08 4.36
C SER A 152 -8.47 -24.92 2.86
N ALA A 153 -7.67 -25.57 2.01
CA ALA A 153 -7.84 -25.55 0.56
C ALA A 153 -9.22 -26.05 0.13
N SER A 154 -9.73 -27.12 0.76
CA SER A 154 -11.02 -27.71 0.43
C SER A 154 -12.18 -26.79 0.84
N ALA A 155 -12.07 -26.11 1.99
CA ALA A 155 -13.08 -25.15 2.43
C ALA A 155 -13.16 -23.96 1.45
N VAL A 156 -12.02 -23.41 1.07
CA VAL A 156 -11.96 -22.28 0.10
C VAL A 156 -12.55 -22.72 -1.25
N ALA A 157 -12.23 -23.92 -1.75
CA ALA A 157 -12.76 -24.40 -3.02
C ALA A 157 -14.29 -24.57 -2.97
N ALA A 158 -14.82 -25.21 -1.95
CA ALA A 158 -16.27 -25.42 -1.78
C ALA A 158 -17.03 -24.09 -1.68
N ILE A 159 -16.50 -23.13 -0.91
CA ILE A 159 -17.13 -21.82 -0.78
C ILE A 159 -17.03 -21.03 -2.10
N ALA A 160 -15.94 -21.14 -2.83
CA ALA A 160 -15.80 -20.48 -4.13
C ALA A 160 -16.84 -21.03 -5.14
N ASP A 161 -17.11 -22.33 -5.13
CA ASP A 161 -18.18 -22.93 -5.94
C ASP A 161 -19.54 -22.36 -5.53
N SER A 162 -19.85 -22.34 -4.24
CA SER A 162 -21.11 -21.78 -3.71
C SER A 162 -21.30 -20.31 -4.07
N ILE A 163 -20.24 -19.50 -4.03
CA ILE A 163 -20.26 -18.09 -4.45
C ILE A 163 -20.62 -17.98 -5.95
N ARG A 164 -19.98 -18.77 -6.78
CA ARG A 164 -20.24 -18.75 -8.23
C ARG A 164 -21.68 -19.13 -8.56
N GLU A 165 -22.21 -20.12 -7.89
CA GLU A 165 -23.60 -20.59 -8.09
C GLU A 165 -24.63 -19.56 -7.57
N THR A 166 -24.33 -18.87 -6.45
CA THR A 166 -25.31 -18.01 -5.78
C THR A 166 -25.33 -16.58 -6.34
N ILE A 167 -24.18 -16.00 -6.61
CA ILE A 167 -24.05 -14.57 -6.96
C ILE A 167 -23.23 -14.31 -8.22
N GLY A 168 -22.52 -15.31 -8.73
CA GLY A 168 -21.72 -15.21 -9.96
C GLY A 168 -20.21 -15.17 -9.70
N HIS A 169 -19.46 -14.91 -10.75
CA HIS A 169 -18.00 -14.91 -10.73
C HIS A 169 -17.44 -13.60 -10.15
N PRO A 170 -16.64 -13.65 -9.06
CA PRO A 170 -16.01 -12.44 -8.52
C PRO A 170 -14.97 -11.84 -9.48
N SER A 171 -15.04 -10.52 -9.63
CA SER A 171 -14.05 -9.70 -10.37
C SER A 171 -13.04 -9.02 -9.43
N ILE A 172 -13.30 -9.02 -8.11
CA ILE A 172 -12.43 -8.42 -7.12
C ILE A 172 -12.14 -9.46 -6.03
N LEU A 173 -10.86 -9.65 -5.70
CA LEU A 173 -10.41 -10.49 -4.60
C LEU A 173 -9.55 -9.68 -3.63
N ILE A 174 -9.95 -9.59 -2.38
CA ILE A 174 -9.21 -8.89 -1.33
C ILE A 174 -8.74 -9.90 -0.29
N ASN A 175 -7.49 -10.29 -0.39
CA ASN A 175 -6.79 -11.12 0.58
C ASN A 175 -6.38 -10.25 1.77
N ASN A 176 -7.30 -10.08 2.72
CA ASN A 176 -7.12 -9.23 3.89
C ASN A 176 -6.94 -10.02 5.18
N ALA A 177 -7.50 -11.22 5.29
CA ALA A 177 -7.39 -12.01 6.51
C ALA A 177 -5.93 -12.20 6.94
N GLY A 178 -5.71 -12.11 8.23
CA GLY A 178 -4.39 -12.25 8.81
C GLY A 178 -4.46 -12.28 10.33
N MET A 179 -3.41 -12.83 10.93
CA MET A 179 -3.24 -12.91 12.37
C MET A 179 -1.80 -12.66 12.78
N ALA A 180 -1.59 -12.24 14.02
CA ALA A 180 -0.28 -12.03 14.61
C ALA A 180 -0.19 -12.75 15.95
N ASN A 181 0.97 -13.25 16.29
CA ASN A 181 1.19 -13.98 17.56
C ASN A 181 1.78 -13.06 18.65
N ARG A 182 2.73 -12.21 18.32
CA ARG A 182 3.37 -11.25 19.24
C ARG A 182 4.16 -11.87 20.40
N SER A 183 4.66 -13.08 20.22
CA SER A 183 5.57 -13.70 21.17
C SER A 183 6.99 -13.73 20.62
N SER A 184 7.96 -14.01 21.50
CA SER A 184 9.32 -14.26 21.07
C SER A 184 9.37 -15.55 20.24
N ILE A 185 10.44 -15.73 19.46
CA ILE A 185 10.61 -16.95 18.66
C ILE A 185 10.74 -18.20 19.54
N LEU A 186 11.21 -18.04 20.77
CA LEU A 186 11.37 -19.17 21.71
C LEU A 186 10.03 -19.58 22.34
N ASP A 187 9.06 -18.66 22.40
CA ASP A 187 7.73 -18.91 22.97
C ASP A 187 6.69 -19.32 21.91
N LEU A 188 7.07 -19.27 20.62
CA LEU A 188 6.19 -19.66 19.51
C LEU A 188 6.11 -21.19 19.40
N THR A 189 4.91 -21.76 19.64
CA THR A 189 4.70 -23.20 19.49
C THR A 189 4.64 -23.60 18.02
N PRO A 190 5.01 -24.86 17.67
CA PRO A 190 4.91 -25.36 16.29
C PRO A 190 3.49 -25.28 15.71
N GLU A 191 2.47 -25.55 16.53
CA GLU A 191 1.06 -25.50 16.14
C GLU A 191 0.67 -24.06 15.76
N LYS A 192 1.07 -23.07 16.60
CA LYS A 192 0.79 -21.66 16.33
C LYS A 192 1.55 -21.15 15.12
N ALA A 193 2.79 -21.60 14.93
CA ALA A 193 3.56 -21.29 13.73
C ALA A 193 2.85 -21.81 12.46
N SER A 194 2.37 -23.05 12.49
CA SER A 194 1.63 -23.67 11.38
C SER A 194 0.34 -22.92 11.06
N GLU A 195 -0.42 -22.54 12.08
CA GLU A 195 -1.64 -21.75 11.94
C GLU A 195 -1.34 -20.38 11.29
N LEU A 196 -0.33 -19.68 11.78
CA LEU A 196 0.10 -18.38 11.24
C LEU A 196 0.50 -18.48 9.77
N ILE A 197 1.29 -19.51 9.40
CA ILE A 197 1.69 -19.77 8.02
C ILE A 197 0.48 -20.07 7.16
N GLY A 198 -0.43 -20.90 7.62
CA GLY A 198 -1.66 -21.25 6.93
C GLY A 198 -2.51 -20.03 6.58
N VAL A 199 -2.79 -19.19 7.58
CA VAL A 199 -3.69 -18.04 7.43
C VAL A 199 -3.01 -16.88 6.68
N ASN A 200 -1.77 -16.50 7.03
CA ASN A 200 -1.18 -15.27 6.46
C ASN A 200 -0.51 -15.50 5.10
N LEU A 201 -0.14 -16.73 4.74
CA LEU A 201 0.63 -16.98 3.54
C LEU A 201 0.02 -18.05 2.64
N ILE A 202 -0.19 -19.27 3.11
CA ILE A 202 -0.66 -20.38 2.27
C ILE A 202 -2.06 -20.10 1.71
N SER A 203 -2.94 -19.48 2.48
CA SER A 203 -4.28 -19.07 2.05
C SER A 203 -4.30 -18.24 0.76
N LEU A 204 -3.24 -17.47 0.50
CA LEU A 204 -3.13 -16.65 -0.72
C LEU A 204 -3.16 -17.51 -1.98
N TRP A 205 -2.49 -18.69 -1.98
CA TRP A 205 -2.56 -19.65 -3.08
C TRP A 205 -3.95 -20.21 -3.25
N TYR A 206 -4.63 -20.54 -2.15
CA TYR A 206 -5.95 -21.14 -2.21
C TYR A 206 -7.00 -20.19 -2.78
N THR A 207 -7.02 -18.96 -2.28
CA THR A 207 -7.96 -17.93 -2.75
C THR A 207 -7.68 -17.50 -4.17
N VAL A 208 -6.43 -17.26 -4.54
CA VAL A 208 -6.06 -16.89 -5.91
C VAL A 208 -6.37 -18.03 -6.88
N LYS A 209 -6.03 -19.29 -6.54
CA LYS A 209 -6.37 -20.46 -7.36
C LYS A 209 -7.88 -20.62 -7.56
N ALA A 210 -8.68 -20.26 -6.56
CA ALA A 210 -10.14 -20.36 -6.64
C ALA A 210 -10.78 -19.27 -7.51
N PHE A 211 -10.29 -18.05 -7.50
CA PHE A 211 -10.98 -16.90 -8.12
C PHE A 211 -10.28 -16.33 -9.37
N LEU A 212 -8.96 -16.50 -9.53
CA LEU A 212 -8.20 -15.99 -10.66
C LEU A 212 -8.61 -16.58 -12.03
N PRO A 213 -8.98 -17.87 -12.20
CA PRO A 213 -9.23 -18.43 -13.51
C PRO A 213 -10.26 -17.66 -14.34
N ASN A 214 -11.39 -17.27 -13.76
CA ASN A 214 -12.39 -16.48 -14.48
C ASN A 214 -11.91 -15.05 -14.78
N MET A 215 -11.15 -14.43 -13.88
CA MET A 215 -10.55 -13.11 -14.15
C MET A 215 -9.61 -13.15 -15.35
N ILE A 216 -8.86 -14.25 -15.52
CA ILE A 216 -7.99 -14.46 -16.68
C ILE A 216 -8.83 -14.61 -17.95
N LEU A 217 -9.89 -15.45 -17.91
CA LEU A 217 -10.77 -15.70 -19.05
C LEU A 217 -11.40 -14.41 -19.57
N GLU A 218 -11.91 -13.59 -18.65
CA GLU A 218 -12.53 -12.28 -18.96
C GLU A 218 -11.50 -11.17 -19.21
N ASN A 219 -10.21 -11.45 -18.97
CA ASN A 219 -9.13 -10.45 -18.94
C ASN A 219 -9.55 -9.21 -18.14
N LYS A 220 -10.24 -9.43 -17.01
CA LYS A 220 -10.79 -8.42 -16.11
C LYS A 220 -10.74 -8.92 -14.67
N GLY A 221 -10.15 -8.13 -13.79
CA GLY A 221 -10.12 -8.44 -12.36
C GLY A 221 -9.24 -7.49 -11.58
N HIS A 222 -9.37 -7.52 -10.25
CA HIS A 222 -8.49 -6.80 -9.34
C HIS A 222 -8.20 -7.65 -8.10
N ILE A 223 -6.95 -8.03 -7.91
CA ILE A 223 -6.50 -8.79 -6.74
C ILE A 223 -5.74 -7.85 -5.81
N VAL A 224 -6.20 -7.74 -4.57
CA VAL A 224 -5.56 -6.96 -3.51
C VAL A 224 -4.94 -7.91 -2.50
N THR A 225 -3.68 -7.70 -2.16
CA THR A 225 -2.97 -8.41 -1.09
C THR A 225 -2.67 -7.47 0.06
N MET A 226 -3.25 -7.74 1.25
CA MET A 226 -2.94 -6.96 2.45
C MET A 226 -1.65 -7.48 3.09
N ALA A 227 -0.55 -6.83 2.74
CA ALA A 227 0.75 -7.05 3.35
C ALA A 227 0.90 -6.21 4.64
N SER A 228 2.04 -5.62 4.89
CA SER A 228 2.32 -4.72 6.03
C SER A 228 3.64 -4.00 5.80
N MET A 229 3.90 -2.90 6.50
CA MET A 229 5.25 -2.34 6.62
C MET A 229 6.25 -3.35 7.18
N SER A 230 5.78 -4.34 7.94
CA SER A 230 6.59 -5.48 8.39
C SER A 230 7.15 -6.33 7.26
N SER A 231 6.70 -6.18 6.01
CA SER A 231 7.32 -6.80 4.83
C SER A 231 8.73 -6.28 4.55
N PHE A 232 9.02 -5.06 4.98
CA PHE A 232 10.29 -4.38 4.72
C PHE A 232 11.22 -4.37 5.93
N ILE A 233 10.64 -4.36 7.14
CA ILE A 233 11.40 -4.28 8.38
C ILE A 233 10.85 -5.27 9.42
N SER A 234 11.73 -6.08 9.98
CA SER A 234 11.38 -7.03 11.04
C SER A 234 11.77 -6.46 12.40
N LEU A 235 10.89 -6.67 13.39
CA LEU A 235 11.06 -6.16 14.75
C LEU A 235 10.97 -7.31 15.76
N PRO A 236 11.50 -7.14 16.98
CA PRO A 236 11.31 -8.09 18.06
C PRO A 236 9.82 -8.43 18.27
N THR A 237 9.52 -9.67 18.67
CA THR A 237 8.17 -10.21 18.87
C THR A 237 7.25 -10.20 17.64
N ALA A 238 7.80 -9.91 16.45
CA ALA A 238 7.10 -9.91 15.17
C ALA A 238 7.89 -10.64 14.08
N VAL A 239 8.79 -11.56 14.45
CA VAL A 239 9.65 -12.29 13.51
C VAL A 239 8.82 -13.15 12.57
N ASP A 240 7.88 -13.91 13.11
CA ASP A 240 6.91 -14.73 12.39
C ASP A 240 6.05 -13.87 11.44
N TYR A 241 5.41 -12.85 11.97
CA TYR A 241 4.55 -11.95 11.21
C TYR A 241 5.30 -11.24 10.07
N SER A 242 6.51 -10.74 10.35
CA SER A 242 7.34 -10.06 9.34
C SER A 242 7.77 -11.01 8.23
N ALA A 243 8.16 -12.24 8.57
CA ALA A 243 8.51 -13.26 7.59
C ALA A 243 7.33 -13.57 6.66
N LEU A 244 6.11 -13.73 7.24
CA LEU A 244 4.91 -14.03 6.50
C LEU A 244 4.45 -12.85 5.61
N LYS A 245 4.56 -11.62 6.09
CA LYS A 245 4.23 -10.43 5.30
C LYS A 245 5.26 -10.12 4.21
N ALA A 246 6.55 -10.45 4.43
CA ALA A 246 7.57 -10.44 3.38
C ALA A 246 7.27 -11.53 2.31
N GLY A 247 6.85 -12.72 2.76
CA GLY A 247 6.37 -13.79 1.88
C GLY A 247 5.14 -13.39 1.06
N ALA A 248 4.17 -12.70 1.68
CA ALA A 248 2.98 -12.18 0.98
C ALA A 248 3.35 -11.13 -0.09
N LEU A 249 4.35 -10.28 0.16
CA LEU A 249 4.87 -9.37 -0.85
C LEU A 249 5.51 -10.12 -2.01
N ALA A 250 6.38 -11.09 -1.74
CA ALA A 250 7.01 -11.91 -2.78
C ALA A 250 5.99 -12.70 -3.59
N PHE A 251 4.95 -13.27 -2.93
CA PHE A 251 3.82 -13.91 -3.59
C PHE A 251 3.11 -12.95 -4.55
N HIS A 252 2.80 -11.74 -4.09
CA HIS A 252 2.14 -10.72 -4.90
C HIS A 252 2.95 -10.33 -6.14
N GLU A 253 4.25 -10.11 -5.99
CA GLU A 253 5.16 -9.78 -7.08
C GLU A 253 5.22 -10.90 -8.12
N GLY A 254 5.35 -12.16 -7.67
CA GLY A 254 5.32 -13.34 -8.52
C GLY A 254 3.99 -13.48 -9.27
N LEU A 255 2.86 -13.34 -8.56
CA LEU A 255 1.52 -13.39 -9.16
C LEU A 255 1.34 -12.32 -10.25
N ALA A 256 1.77 -11.08 -9.99
CA ALA A 256 1.71 -10.01 -10.98
C ALA A 256 2.53 -10.33 -12.24
N CYS A 257 3.69 -10.99 -12.08
CA CYS A 257 4.48 -11.47 -13.21
C CYS A 257 3.79 -12.61 -13.96
N GLU A 258 3.20 -13.59 -13.29
CA GLU A 258 2.48 -14.69 -13.94
C GLU A 258 1.26 -14.17 -14.73
N ILE A 259 0.47 -13.29 -14.16
CA ILE A 259 -0.69 -12.67 -14.83
C ILE A 259 -0.27 -12.02 -16.14
N ARG A 260 0.84 -11.27 -16.14
CA ARG A 260 1.32 -10.57 -17.34
C ARG A 260 1.97 -11.50 -18.37
N HIS A 261 2.85 -12.39 -17.89
CA HIS A 261 3.80 -13.08 -18.79
C HIS A 261 3.41 -14.53 -19.06
N LEU A 262 2.77 -15.21 -18.12
CA LEU A 262 2.32 -16.58 -18.28
C LEU A 262 0.88 -16.62 -18.80
N TYR A 263 -0.05 -15.98 -18.08
CA TYR A 263 -1.48 -16.01 -18.43
C TYR A 263 -1.88 -14.98 -19.49
N LYS A 264 -1.02 -14.00 -19.82
CA LYS A 264 -1.28 -12.98 -20.85
C LYS A 264 -2.60 -12.19 -20.59
N ALA A 265 -2.95 -11.97 -19.35
CA ALA A 265 -4.17 -11.29 -18.93
C ALA A 265 -3.89 -9.91 -18.30
N PRO A 266 -3.38 -8.92 -19.06
CA PRO A 266 -2.98 -7.62 -18.51
C PRO A 266 -4.16 -6.77 -18.02
N GLY A 267 -5.41 -7.16 -18.26
CA GLY A 267 -6.60 -6.54 -17.70
C GLY A 267 -6.87 -6.96 -16.26
N VAL A 268 -6.23 -8.02 -15.77
CA VAL A 268 -6.24 -8.38 -14.35
C VAL A 268 -5.21 -7.54 -13.62
N LEU A 269 -5.68 -6.68 -12.74
CA LEU A 269 -4.89 -5.74 -11.95
C LEU A 269 -4.47 -6.36 -10.62
N THR A 270 -3.34 -5.91 -10.09
CA THR A 270 -2.88 -6.33 -8.77
C THR A 270 -2.52 -5.11 -7.93
N THR A 271 -2.89 -5.13 -6.65
CA THR A 271 -2.52 -4.11 -5.67
C THR A 271 -2.00 -4.77 -4.41
N VAL A 272 -0.86 -4.34 -3.91
CA VAL A 272 -0.37 -4.72 -2.59
C VAL A 272 -0.41 -3.51 -1.66
N ALA A 273 -0.99 -3.69 -0.48
CA ALA A 273 -1.11 -2.64 0.53
C ALA A 273 -0.23 -2.95 1.75
N HIS A 274 0.52 -1.96 2.19
CA HIS A 274 1.43 -2.03 3.34
C HIS A 274 1.00 -1.02 4.41
N PRO A 275 -0.05 -1.33 5.19
CA PRO A 275 -0.42 -0.46 6.31
C PRO A 275 0.65 -0.50 7.41
N MET A 276 0.79 0.63 8.09
CA MET A 276 1.52 0.77 9.35
C MET A 276 0.63 0.27 10.51
N TRP A 277 0.70 0.91 11.66
CA TRP A 277 -0.12 0.55 12.82
C TRP A 277 -1.57 1.01 12.65
N VAL A 278 -2.51 0.07 12.75
CA VAL A 278 -3.95 0.32 12.59
C VAL A 278 -4.68 -0.16 13.84
N ASP A 279 -5.61 0.63 14.35
CA ASP A 279 -6.41 0.27 15.52
C ASP A 279 -7.45 -0.80 15.15
N THR A 280 -7.13 -2.02 15.50
CA THR A 280 -7.94 -3.21 15.22
C THR A 280 -7.87 -4.18 16.41
N ASN A 281 -8.65 -5.24 16.36
CA ASN A 281 -8.51 -6.32 17.36
C ASN A 281 -7.10 -6.92 17.40
N MET A 282 -6.35 -6.86 16.31
CA MET A 282 -4.96 -7.32 16.24
C MET A 282 -4.01 -6.45 17.08
N THR A 283 -4.29 -5.19 17.29
CA THR A 283 -3.48 -4.24 18.07
C THR A 283 -4.05 -3.92 19.45
N LYS A 284 -5.22 -4.50 19.77
CA LYS A 284 -5.91 -4.26 21.04
C LYS A 284 -5.03 -4.54 22.25
N GLY A 285 -5.05 -3.62 23.22
CA GLY A 285 -4.28 -3.68 24.46
C GLY A 285 -2.82 -3.22 24.31
N ARG A 286 -2.40 -2.72 23.14
CA ARG A 286 -1.07 -2.16 22.90
C ARG A 286 -1.08 -0.74 22.32
N GLN A 287 -2.25 -0.13 22.21
CA GLN A 287 -2.42 1.19 21.57
C GLN A 287 -1.44 2.22 22.18
N GLU A 288 -1.46 2.40 23.50
CA GLU A 288 -0.59 3.37 24.17
C GLU A 288 0.91 3.09 23.97
N ALA A 289 1.32 1.80 23.96
CA ALA A 289 2.71 1.42 23.72
C ALA A 289 3.14 1.74 22.29
N ILE A 290 2.28 1.44 21.32
CA ILE A 290 2.52 1.70 19.89
C ILE A 290 2.57 3.21 19.64
N GLU A 291 1.62 3.99 20.15
CA GLU A 291 1.57 5.44 19.97
C GLU A 291 2.75 6.13 20.65
N ARG A 292 3.13 5.68 21.85
CA ARG A 292 4.32 6.18 22.53
C ARG A 292 5.61 5.90 21.76
N SER A 293 5.70 4.71 21.14
CA SER A 293 6.88 4.31 20.39
C SER A 293 6.96 4.95 19.01
N SER A 294 5.83 5.07 18.32
CA SER A 294 5.75 5.66 16.97
C SER A 294 5.70 7.19 16.99
N GLY A 295 5.27 7.78 18.12
CA GLY A 295 5.03 9.22 18.24
C GLY A 295 3.80 9.72 17.47
N ASN A 296 2.97 8.80 16.94
CA ASN A 296 1.77 9.12 16.19
C ASN A 296 0.60 8.28 16.69
N GLU A 297 -0.60 8.82 16.55
CA GLU A 297 -1.84 8.06 16.74
C GLU A 297 -1.91 6.90 15.71
N MET A 298 -2.55 5.82 16.13
CA MET A 298 -2.81 4.70 15.23
C MET A 298 -3.85 5.10 14.19
N MET A 299 -3.66 4.61 12.96
CA MET A 299 -4.65 4.83 11.89
C MET A 299 -5.94 4.08 12.19
N LYS A 300 -7.06 4.64 11.73
CA LYS A 300 -8.35 3.93 11.77
C LYS A 300 -8.44 2.92 10.64
N PRO A 301 -9.15 1.80 10.84
CA PRO A 301 -9.43 0.84 9.75
C PRO A 301 -10.04 1.48 8.51
N GLU A 302 -10.90 2.48 8.72
CA GLU A 302 -11.59 3.22 7.65
C GLU A 302 -10.62 4.00 6.76
N ASP A 303 -9.57 4.59 7.33
CA ASP A 303 -8.56 5.33 6.55
C ASP A 303 -7.80 4.39 5.61
N VAL A 304 -7.44 3.20 6.08
CA VAL A 304 -6.79 2.17 5.25
C VAL A 304 -7.75 1.64 4.19
N ALA A 305 -9.00 1.36 4.58
CA ALA A 305 -10.04 0.88 3.67
C ALA A 305 -10.31 1.88 2.54
N GLN A 306 -10.37 3.18 2.85
CA GLN A 306 -10.57 4.23 1.86
C GLN A 306 -9.44 4.23 0.82
N VAL A 307 -8.16 4.19 1.25
CA VAL A 307 -7.01 4.16 0.33
C VAL A 307 -7.06 2.92 -0.57
N VAL A 308 -7.37 1.75 -0.01
CA VAL A 308 -7.45 0.49 -0.75
C VAL A 308 -8.60 0.51 -1.75
N THR A 309 -9.78 0.95 -1.34
CA THR A 309 -10.96 0.97 -2.22
C THR A 309 -10.87 2.05 -3.29
N ASP A 310 -10.33 3.22 -2.98
CA ASP A 310 -10.04 4.26 -3.99
C ASP A 310 -9.08 3.73 -5.05
N GLN A 311 -8.09 2.92 -4.65
CA GLN A 311 -7.19 2.27 -5.61
C GLN A 311 -7.95 1.29 -6.52
N ILE A 312 -8.85 0.47 -5.96
CA ILE A 312 -9.71 -0.43 -6.76
C ILE A 312 -10.54 0.38 -7.75
N PHE A 313 -11.22 1.44 -7.26
CA PHE A 313 -12.08 2.30 -8.08
C PHE A 313 -11.30 3.12 -9.12
N SER A 314 -10.01 3.37 -8.90
CA SER A 314 -9.12 3.97 -9.91
C SER A 314 -8.90 3.06 -11.12
N ARG A 315 -9.21 1.77 -11.02
CA ARG A 315 -8.97 0.73 -12.04
C ARG A 315 -7.51 0.66 -12.47
N ARG A 316 -6.61 0.71 -11.48
CA ARG A 316 -5.15 0.66 -11.65
C ARG A 316 -4.54 -0.23 -10.60
N GLY A 317 -3.50 -0.98 -10.99
CA GLY A 317 -2.65 -1.66 -10.04
C GLY A 317 -1.73 -0.70 -9.28
N ALA A 318 -1.33 -1.06 -8.06
CA ALA A 318 -0.44 -0.25 -7.24
C ALA A 318 0.30 -1.03 -6.15
N GLN A 319 1.37 -0.42 -5.64
CA GLN A 319 1.92 -0.71 -4.33
C GLN A 319 1.59 0.48 -3.40
N LEU A 320 0.83 0.22 -2.36
CA LEU A 320 0.33 1.24 -1.43
C LEU A 320 1.10 1.18 -0.11
N ILE A 321 1.81 2.23 0.24
CA ILE A 321 2.39 2.44 1.57
C ILE A 321 1.44 3.36 2.34
N ILE A 322 0.94 2.90 3.48
CA ILE A 322 -0.10 3.60 4.23
C ILE A 322 0.34 3.80 5.68
N PRO A 323 0.58 5.05 6.13
CA PRO A 323 0.47 6.31 5.38
C PRO A 323 1.66 6.54 4.42
N PRO A 324 1.54 7.41 3.41
CA PRO A 324 2.62 7.70 2.45
C PRO A 324 3.89 8.29 3.08
N SER A 325 3.80 8.91 4.26
CA SER A 325 4.93 9.49 5.00
C SER A 325 6.04 8.49 5.33
N VAL A 326 5.70 7.19 5.42
CA VAL A 326 6.67 6.13 5.74
C VAL A 326 7.19 5.38 4.50
N THR A 327 6.95 5.90 3.29
CA THR A 327 7.40 5.25 2.03
C THR A 327 8.91 4.98 2.00
N TRP A 328 9.72 5.83 2.61
CA TRP A 328 11.18 5.65 2.68
C TRP A 328 11.59 4.33 3.39
N LEU A 329 10.77 3.82 4.33
CA LEU A 329 11.02 2.54 5.00
C LEU A 329 10.96 1.34 4.04
N SER A 330 10.22 1.43 2.93
CA SER A 330 10.19 0.37 1.93
C SER A 330 11.53 0.19 1.21
N ALA A 331 12.37 1.23 1.20
CA ALA A 331 13.71 1.20 0.61
C ALA A 331 14.81 0.74 1.58
N VAL A 332 14.49 0.47 2.85
CA VAL A 332 15.50 0.14 3.89
C VAL A 332 16.40 -1.03 3.50
N LYS A 333 15.83 -2.06 2.86
CA LYS A 333 16.60 -3.23 2.40
C LYS A 333 17.64 -2.91 1.32
N GLY A 334 17.54 -1.77 0.65
CA GLY A 334 18.54 -1.28 -0.31
C GLY A 334 19.68 -0.48 0.32
N PHE A 335 19.63 -0.17 1.61
CA PHE A 335 20.68 0.56 2.31
C PHE A 335 21.84 -0.35 2.71
N PRO A 336 23.06 0.20 2.98
CA PRO A 336 24.14 -0.56 3.58
C PRO A 336 23.72 -1.22 4.90
N ASN A 337 24.24 -2.41 5.20
CA ASN A 337 23.83 -3.20 6.36
C ASN A 337 23.92 -2.45 7.68
N TRP A 338 24.99 -1.67 7.90
CA TRP A 338 25.13 -0.87 9.12
C TRP A 338 23.99 0.14 9.32
N LEU A 339 23.47 0.70 8.24
CA LEU A 339 22.35 1.66 8.32
C LEU A 339 21.03 0.92 8.55
N GLN A 340 20.86 -0.26 7.93
CA GLN A 340 19.69 -1.12 8.20
C GLN A 340 19.61 -1.50 9.67
N GLU A 341 20.75 -1.93 10.28
CA GLU A 341 20.80 -2.29 11.70
C GLU A 341 20.51 -1.07 12.60
N LEU A 342 21.11 0.08 12.28
CA LEU A 342 20.87 1.31 13.05
C LEU A 342 19.39 1.70 13.06
N ILE A 343 18.70 1.57 11.92
CA ILE A 343 17.27 1.82 11.81
C ILE A 343 16.48 0.80 12.63
N ARG A 344 16.76 -0.50 12.49
CA ARG A 344 16.09 -1.57 13.25
C ARG A 344 16.26 -1.39 14.75
N ASP A 345 17.47 -1.15 15.22
CA ASP A 345 17.77 -0.92 16.63
C ASP A 345 17.07 0.31 17.18
N SER A 346 17.00 1.37 16.38
CA SER A 346 16.31 2.59 16.77
C SER A 346 14.81 2.35 17.01
N ILE A 347 14.16 1.58 16.14
CA ILE A 347 12.73 1.25 16.26
C ILE A 347 12.54 0.21 17.38
N ALA A 348 13.38 -0.82 17.46
CA ALA A 348 13.26 -1.88 18.45
C ALA A 348 13.35 -1.39 19.90
N LYS A 349 14.16 -0.35 20.15
CA LYS A 349 14.30 0.25 21.49
C LYS A 349 13.08 1.03 21.97
N THR A 350 12.16 1.33 21.07
CA THR A 350 10.95 2.10 21.40
C THR A 350 9.72 1.20 21.58
N LEU A 351 9.79 -0.07 21.23
CA LEU A 351 8.73 -1.08 21.39
C LEU A 351 8.85 -1.83 22.71
#